data_147ede2b111c5941e8d3e38dde95e8c7
#
_entry.id   147ede2b111c5941e8d3e38dde95e8c7
#
_cell.length_a   1.000
_cell.length_b   1.000
_cell.length_c   1.000
_cell.angle_alpha   90.00
_cell.angle_beta   90.00
_cell.angle_gamma   90.00
#
_symmetry.space_group_name_H-M   'P 1'
#
loop_
_entity.id
_entity.type
_entity.pdbx_description
1 polymer ?
#
loop_
_entity_poly.entity_id
_entity_poly.type
_entity_poly.pdbx_seq_one_letter_code
_entity_poly.pdbx_strand_id
1 'polypeptide(L)'
;MTLDSYIQSLHGKSIAVIGLGVSNRPLLRLLLDAGYTVSVRDKRTREAFGEDEAAALEAAGCRLVLGDGYLAGITEDVIFRTPGLHPFTPELAAAKARGALLTSEMEAFFAVCPCRIIAVTGSDGKTTTTTIISELLKAQGHRVFLGGNIGTPLLDKAPEMTSTDWAVLELSSFQLHSMNC
;
A
#
# COMPACT_ATOMS: atom_id res chain seq x y z
N MET A 1 12.49 -11.55 0.07
CA MET A 1 11.64 -11.85 1.26
C MET A 1 10.29 -12.34 0.72
N THR A 2 9.59 -13.27 1.40
CA THR A 2 8.23 -13.67 1.03
C THR A 2 7.20 -12.73 1.67
N LEU A 3 5.96 -12.70 1.15
CA LEU A 3 4.88 -11.93 1.76
C LEU A 3 4.64 -12.36 3.22
N ASP A 4 4.61 -13.66 3.49
CA ASP A 4 4.42 -14.17 4.86
C ASP A 4 5.54 -13.70 5.80
N SER A 5 6.81 -13.76 5.36
CA SER A 5 7.93 -13.29 6.18
C SER A 5 7.91 -11.77 6.38
N TYR A 6 7.41 -11.00 5.40
CA TYR A 6 7.19 -9.57 5.56
C TYR A 6 6.12 -9.29 6.62
N ILE A 7 4.96 -9.93 6.50
CA ILE A 7 3.88 -9.79 7.48
C ILE A 7 4.36 -10.22 8.87
N GLN A 8 5.07 -11.34 9.01
CA GLN A 8 5.65 -11.78 10.29
C GLN A 8 6.64 -10.78 10.87
N SER A 9 7.39 -10.03 10.05
CA SER A 9 8.33 -9.01 10.53
C SER A 9 7.67 -7.82 11.23
N LEU A 10 6.35 -7.68 11.08
CA LEU A 10 5.54 -6.67 11.76
C LEU A 10 5.08 -7.13 13.16
N HIS A 11 5.38 -8.36 13.57
CA HIS A 11 4.93 -8.92 14.85
C HIS A 11 5.40 -8.06 16.04
N GLY A 12 4.50 -7.83 16.98
CA GLY A 12 4.74 -6.99 18.16
C GLY A 12 4.72 -5.49 17.91
N LYS A 13 4.45 -5.05 16.66
CA LYS A 13 4.34 -3.62 16.31
C LYS A 13 2.88 -3.21 16.21
N SER A 14 2.59 -2.00 16.64
CA SER A 14 1.31 -1.34 16.38
C SER A 14 1.26 -0.79 14.96
N ILE A 15 0.13 -0.99 14.26
CA ILE A 15 0.01 -0.71 12.83
C ILE A 15 -1.10 0.29 12.56
N ALA A 16 -0.81 1.32 11.76
CA ALA A 16 -1.81 2.19 11.17
C ALA A 16 -1.86 2.03 9.65
N VAL A 17 -3.07 2.04 9.11
CA VAL A 17 -3.34 2.16 7.67
C VAL A 17 -4.07 3.49 7.44
N ILE A 18 -3.44 4.41 6.71
CA ILE A 18 -3.96 5.75 6.47
C ILE A 18 -4.49 5.86 5.05
N GLY A 19 -5.76 6.18 4.93
CA GLY A 19 -6.48 6.27 3.66
C GLY A 19 -6.86 4.89 3.13
N LEU A 20 -8.07 4.42 3.43
CA LEU A 20 -8.57 3.13 2.96
C LEU A 20 -9.14 3.27 1.53
N GLY A 21 -8.23 3.48 0.59
CA GLY A 21 -8.49 3.45 -0.85
C GLY A 21 -8.26 2.07 -1.45
N VAL A 22 -8.24 2.01 -2.78
CA VAL A 22 -8.10 0.75 -3.56
C VAL A 22 -6.86 -0.03 -3.14
N SER A 23 -5.70 0.63 -3.04
CA SER A 23 -4.41 -0.03 -2.73
C SER A 23 -4.34 -0.59 -1.31
N ASN A 24 -4.87 0.14 -0.33
CA ASN A 24 -4.74 -0.24 1.07
C ASN A 24 -5.79 -1.27 1.54
N ARG A 25 -6.84 -1.54 0.77
CA ARG A 25 -7.86 -2.56 1.12
C ARG A 25 -7.30 -3.98 1.15
N PRO A 26 -6.56 -4.45 0.11
CA PRO A 26 -5.93 -5.77 0.16
C PRO A 26 -4.89 -5.87 1.28
N LEU A 27 -4.07 -4.84 1.48
CA LEU A 27 -3.12 -4.79 2.58
C LEU A 27 -3.80 -4.93 3.95
N LEU A 28 -4.89 -4.17 4.19
CA LEU A 28 -5.65 -4.27 5.45
C LEU A 28 -6.17 -5.69 5.66
N ARG A 29 -6.71 -6.32 4.61
CA ARG A 29 -7.20 -7.70 4.70
C ARG A 29 -6.08 -8.67 5.08
N LEU A 30 -4.92 -8.58 4.43
CA LEU A 30 -3.74 -9.40 4.76
C LEU A 30 -3.32 -9.25 6.22
N LEU A 31 -3.35 -8.03 6.76
CA LEU A 31 -3.01 -7.77 8.17
C LEU A 31 -4.06 -8.37 9.12
N LEU A 32 -5.34 -8.22 8.81
CA LEU A 32 -6.43 -8.78 9.62
C LEU A 32 -6.41 -10.32 9.61
N ASP A 33 -6.23 -10.93 8.43
CA ASP A 33 -6.13 -12.39 8.26
C ASP A 33 -4.93 -12.96 9.04
N ALA A 34 -3.87 -12.17 9.20
CA ALA A 34 -2.71 -12.51 10.02
C ALA A 34 -2.90 -12.21 11.54
N GLY A 35 -4.09 -11.75 11.94
CA GLY A 35 -4.45 -11.52 13.35
C GLY A 35 -3.97 -10.18 13.94
N TYR A 36 -3.59 -9.21 13.11
CA TYR A 36 -3.22 -7.88 13.59
C TYR A 36 -4.43 -7.03 13.94
N THR A 37 -4.32 -6.29 15.03
CA THR A 37 -5.19 -5.14 15.31
C THR A 37 -4.65 -3.93 14.58
N VAL A 38 -5.47 -3.30 13.73
CA VAL A 38 -5.05 -2.21 12.85
C VAL A 38 -5.82 -0.93 13.14
N SER A 39 -5.11 0.19 13.26
CA SER A 39 -5.69 1.53 13.31
C SER A 39 -5.96 2.00 11.88
N VAL A 40 -7.20 2.03 11.45
CA VAL A 40 -7.61 2.55 10.14
C VAL A 40 -7.94 4.03 10.30
N ARG A 41 -7.23 4.88 9.55
CA ARG A 41 -7.33 6.34 9.62
C ARG A 41 -7.73 6.89 8.26
N ASP A 42 -8.84 7.62 8.17
CA ASP A 42 -9.32 8.17 6.89
C ASP A 42 -9.93 9.56 7.08
N LYS A 43 -9.69 10.45 6.10
CA LYS A 43 -10.22 11.83 6.11
C LYS A 43 -11.74 11.89 5.95
N ARG A 44 -12.37 10.85 5.43
CA ARG A 44 -13.82 10.77 5.29
C ARG A 44 -14.46 10.72 6.69
N THR A 45 -15.57 11.40 6.86
CA THR A 45 -16.44 11.21 8.04
C THR A 45 -16.99 9.78 8.04
N ARG A 46 -17.50 9.31 9.16
CA ARG A 46 -18.09 7.97 9.27
C ARG A 46 -19.23 7.76 8.26
N GLU A 47 -20.07 8.78 8.08
CA GLU A 47 -21.15 8.76 7.08
C GLU A 47 -20.60 8.62 5.65
N ALA A 48 -19.59 9.41 5.26
CA ALA A 48 -18.96 9.36 3.95
C ALA A 48 -18.08 8.11 3.75
N PHE A 49 -17.60 7.49 4.83
CA PHE A 49 -16.87 6.23 4.80
C PHE A 49 -17.84 5.06 4.55
N GLY A 50 -19.03 5.11 5.12
CA GLY A 50 -20.10 4.10 5.06
C GLY A 50 -20.26 3.39 6.40
N GLU A 51 -21.47 3.48 6.98
CA GLU A 51 -21.76 2.88 8.29
C GLU A 51 -21.53 1.37 8.32
N ASP A 52 -22.00 0.65 7.30
CA ASP A 52 -21.86 -0.81 7.20
C ASP A 52 -20.39 -1.22 7.09
N GLU A 53 -19.59 -0.50 6.30
CA GLU A 53 -18.16 -0.75 6.17
C GLU A 53 -17.43 -0.45 7.49
N ALA A 54 -17.76 0.66 8.14
CA ALA A 54 -17.17 1.02 9.42
C ALA A 54 -17.48 -0.03 10.49
N ALA A 55 -18.75 -0.46 10.61
CA ALA A 55 -19.15 -1.49 11.56
C ALA A 55 -18.46 -2.84 11.28
N ALA A 56 -18.33 -3.23 10.02
CA ALA A 56 -17.64 -4.46 9.64
C ALA A 56 -16.15 -4.44 10.03
N LEU A 57 -15.47 -3.31 9.82
CA LEU A 57 -14.06 -3.16 10.21
C LEU A 57 -13.88 -3.16 11.73
N GLU A 58 -14.76 -2.48 12.47
CA GLU A 58 -14.73 -2.50 13.94
C GLU A 58 -14.99 -3.92 14.48
N ALA A 59 -15.93 -4.65 13.90
CA ALA A 59 -16.19 -6.05 14.23
C ALA A 59 -14.98 -6.97 13.91
N ALA A 60 -14.20 -6.63 12.88
CA ALA A 60 -12.94 -7.30 12.54
C ALA A 60 -11.75 -6.88 13.44
N GLY A 61 -11.98 -6.04 14.45
CA GLY A 61 -10.95 -5.60 15.39
C GLY A 61 -10.17 -4.35 14.98
N CYS A 62 -10.61 -3.62 13.96
CA CYS A 62 -10.00 -2.34 13.60
C CYS A 62 -10.40 -1.23 14.57
N ARG A 63 -9.45 -0.35 14.87
CA ARG A 63 -9.74 0.95 15.48
C ARG A 63 -9.92 1.99 14.37
N LEU A 64 -11.08 2.62 14.29
CA LEU A 64 -11.33 3.65 13.29
C LEU A 64 -11.06 5.06 13.84
N VAL A 65 -10.35 5.88 13.07
CA VAL A 65 -10.13 7.32 13.30
C VAL A 65 -10.50 8.05 12.02
N LEU A 66 -11.68 8.62 11.99
CA LEU A 66 -12.29 9.20 10.78
C LEU A 66 -12.50 10.71 10.91
N GLY A 67 -12.57 11.39 9.75
CA GLY A 67 -12.86 12.82 9.67
C GLY A 67 -11.63 13.71 9.82
N ASP A 68 -11.82 15.00 10.08
CA ASP A 68 -10.76 16.03 10.04
C ASP A 68 -9.57 15.76 10.96
N GLY A 69 -9.77 15.06 12.06
CA GLY A 69 -8.72 14.70 13.03
C GLY A 69 -8.02 13.37 12.74
N TYR A 70 -8.19 12.76 11.58
CA TYR A 70 -7.71 11.39 11.31
C TYR A 70 -6.18 11.20 11.43
N LEU A 71 -5.39 12.25 11.35
CA LEU A 71 -3.95 12.22 11.57
C LEU A 71 -3.53 12.58 13.00
N ALA A 72 -4.46 13.05 13.83
CA ALA A 72 -4.14 13.43 15.19
C ALA A 72 -3.78 12.20 16.05
N GLY A 73 -2.78 12.36 16.93
CA GLY A 73 -2.41 11.34 17.90
C GLY A 73 -1.94 10.02 17.30
N ILE A 74 -1.24 10.06 16.16
CA ILE A 74 -0.58 8.87 15.60
C ILE A 74 0.54 8.44 16.55
N THR A 75 0.46 7.22 17.07
CA THR A 75 1.47 6.63 17.97
C THR A 75 1.96 5.28 17.49
N GLU A 76 1.42 4.80 16.39
CA GLU A 76 1.70 3.48 15.83
C GLU A 76 3.15 3.38 15.34
N ASP A 77 3.73 2.18 15.46
CA ASP A 77 5.14 1.89 15.10
C ASP A 77 5.33 1.78 13.58
N VAL A 78 4.30 1.28 12.86
CA VAL A 78 4.31 1.12 11.40
C VAL A 78 3.09 1.80 10.81
N ILE A 79 3.33 2.67 9.85
CA ILE A 79 2.31 3.50 9.23
C ILE A 79 2.32 3.27 7.72
N PHE A 80 1.31 2.56 7.24
CA PHE A 80 1.05 2.43 5.81
C PHE A 80 0.21 3.59 5.33
N ARG A 81 0.79 4.48 4.53
CA ARG A 81 0.09 5.66 4.01
C ARG A 81 -0.40 5.45 2.58
N THR A 82 -1.51 6.09 2.24
CA THR A 82 -1.96 6.19 0.84
C THR A 82 -0.99 7.06 0.01
N PRO A 83 -0.79 6.77 -1.29
CA PRO A 83 0.09 7.57 -2.16
C PRO A 83 -0.23 9.08 -2.18
N GLY A 84 -1.50 9.45 -2.07
CA GLY A 84 -1.94 10.84 -2.08
C GLY A 84 -1.64 11.65 -0.80
N LEU A 85 -1.19 11.00 0.27
CA LEU A 85 -0.81 11.69 1.51
C LEU A 85 0.69 12.01 1.49
N HIS A 86 1.01 13.31 1.58
CA HIS A 86 2.39 13.76 1.51
C HIS A 86 3.20 13.30 2.74
N PRO A 87 4.40 12.69 2.56
CA PRO A 87 5.19 12.13 3.67
C PRO A 87 5.70 13.19 4.67
N PHE A 88 5.77 14.46 4.25
CA PHE A 88 6.18 15.59 5.11
C PHE A 88 5.00 16.30 5.78
N THR A 89 3.82 15.70 5.80
CA THR A 89 2.71 16.16 6.64
C THR A 89 3.22 16.21 8.09
N PRO A 90 2.96 17.28 8.87
CA PRO A 90 3.57 17.48 10.19
C PRO A 90 3.40 16.28 11.13
N GLU A 91 2.22 15.66 11.14
CA GLU A 91 1.91 14.50 11.98
C GLU A 91 2.73 13.26 11.59
N LEU A 92 2.95 13.03 10.28
CA LEU A 92 3.78 11.93 9.79
C LEU A 92 5.26 12.20 10.03
N ALA A 93 5.70 13.44 9.85
CA ALA A 93 7.07 13.84 10.17
C ALA A 93 7.36 13.66 11.67
N ALA A 94 6.42 14.04 12.54
CA ALA A 94 6.53 13.82 13.98
C ALA A 94 6.55 12.32 14.33
N ALA A 95 5.73 11.50 13.67
CA ALA A 95 5.74 10.04 13.85
C ALA A 95 7.08 9.44 13.44
N LYS A 96 7.62 9.82 12.27
CA LYS A 96 8.94 9.40 11.80
C LYS A 96 10.06 9.83 12.76
N ALA A 97 10.00 11.05 13.31
CA ALA A 97 10.98 11.52 14.29
C ALA A 97 10.97 10.73 15.60
N ARG A 98 9.85 10.10 15.96
CA ARG A 98 9.73 9.17 17.09
C ARG A 98 10.22 7.75 16.78
N GLY A 99 10.64 7.48 15.55
CA GLY A 99 11.11 6.16 15.12
C GLY A 99 10.06 5.28 14.45
N ALA A 100 8.86 5.82 14.16
CA ALA A 100 7.86 5.06 13.40
C ALA A 100 8.35 4.79 11.97
N LEU A 101 8.11 3.58 11.48
CA LEU A 101 8.34 3.20 10.09
C LEU A 101 7.19 3.76 9.24
N LEU A 102 7.51 4.74 8.40
CA LEU A 102 6.56 5.27 7.42
C LEU A 102 6.77 4.53 6.09
N THR A 103 5.76 3.86 5.62
CA THR A 103 5.80 3.01 4.42
C THR A 103 4.49 3.08 3.62
N SER A 104 4.39 2.29 2.58
CA SER A 104 3.19 2.16 1.72
C SER A 104 2.99 0.71 1.28
N GLU A 105 1.81 0.40 0.76
CA GLU A 105 1.52 -0.89 0.12
C GLU A 105 2.52 -1.18 -1.01
N MET A 106 2.87 -0.18 -1.80
CA MET A 106 3.82 -0.31 -2.90
C MET A 106 5.24 -0.64 -2.40
N GLU A 107 5.71 0.00 -1.32
CA GLU A 107 7.01 -0.34 -0.73
C GLU A 107 7.02 -1.77 -0.17
N ALA A 108 5.92 -2.19 0.46
CA ALA A 108 5.75 -3.59 0.87
C ALA A 108 5.80 -4.55 -0.33
N PHE A 109 5.13 -4.19 -1.44
CA PHE A 109 5.19 -4.97 -2.67
C PHE A 109 6.62 -5.10 -3.20
N PHE A 110 7.39 -4.00 -3.28
CA PHE A 110 8.80 -4.05 -3.70
C PHE A 110 9.66 -4.96 -2.83
N ALA A 111 9.39 -4.98 -1.52
CA ALA A 111 10.13 -5.83 -0.58
C ALA A 111 9.87 -7.34 -0.79
N VAL A 112 8.69 -7.71 -1.29
CA VAL A 112 8.26 -9.12 -1.39
C VAL A 112 8.19 -9.65 -2.82
N CYS A 113 8.22 -8.78 -3.83
CA CYS A 113 8.08 -9.16 -5.24
C CYS A 113 9.26 -10.04 -5.68
N PRO A 114 9.02 -11.28 -6.12
CA PRO A 114 10.09 -12.17 -6.55
C PRO A 114 10.47 -11.96 -8.02
N CYS A 115 9.64 -11.27 -8.81
CA CYS A 115 9.80 -11.12 -10.24
C CYS A 115 10.59 -9.85 -10.62
N ARG A 116 10.89 -9.73 -11.91
CA ARG A 116 11.52 -8.53 -12.46
C ARG A 116 10.52 -7.39 -12.49
N ILE A 117 10.95 -6.19 -12.10
CA ILE A 117 10.09 -5.01 -12.05
C ILE A 117 10.51 -4.00 -13.12
N ILE A 118 9.54 -3.53 -13.89
CA ILE A 118 9.68 -2.34 -14.74
C ILE A 118 8.76 -1.28 -14.18
N ALA A 119 9.33 -0.16 -13.73
CA ALA A 119 8.57 0.96 -13.20
C ALA A 119 8.61 2.14 -14.20
N VAL A 120 7.44 2.68 -14.50
CA VAL A 120 7.25 3.81 -15.41
C VAL A 120 6.75 5.01 -14.62
N THR A 121 7.46 6.13 -14.74
CA THR A 121 7.06 7.42 -14.18
C THR A 121 7.23 8.52 -15.20
N GLY A 122 6.68 9.70 -14.93
CA GLY A 122 6.76 10.88 -15.78
C GLY A 122 5.55 11.78 -15.62
N SER A 123 5.57 12.96 -16.23
CA SER A 123 4.43 13.89 -16.21
C SER A 123 3.26 13.33 -17.03
N ASP A 124 3.55 12.91 -18.26
CA ASP A 124 2.57 12.41 -19.23
C ASP A 124 2.99 11.05 -19.80
N GLY A 125 2.05 10.35 -20.43
CA GLY A 125 2.28 9.10 -21.14
C GLY A 125 2.56 7.87 -20.26
N LYS A 126 2.57 7.98 -18.94
CA LYS A 126 2.84 6.84 -18.03
C LYS A 126 1.95 5.64 -18.34
N THR A 127 0.65 5.82 -18.33
CA THR A 127 -0.34 4.76 -18.56
C THR A 127 -0.16 4.09 -19.91
N THR A 128 0.02 4.89 -20.96
CA THR A 128 0.23 4.38 -22.32
C THR A 128 1.53 3.56 -22.40
N THR A 129 2.63 4.08 -21.86
CA THR A 129 3.93 3.41 -21.86
C THR A 129 3.89 2.12 -21.06
N THR A 130 3.30 2.14 -19.87
CA THR A 130 3.15 0.97 -19.00
C THR A 130 2.33 -0.12 -19.71
N THR A 131 1.23 0.27 -20.36
CA THR A 131 0.38 -0.66 -21.13
C THR A 131 1.13 -1.25 -22.32
N ILE A 132 1.83 -0.43 -23.11
CA ILE A 132 2.61 -0.92 -24.25
C ILE A 132 3.68 -1.92 -23.81
N ILE A 133 4.45 -1.62 -22.77
CA ILE A 133 5.47 -2.51 -22.24
C ILE A 133 4.83 -3.85 -21.80
N SER A 134 3.71 -3.79 -21.09
CA SER A 134 2.98 -4.98 -20.66
C SER A 134 2.55 -5.84 -21.85
N GLU A 135 1.97 -5.25 -22.89
CA GLU A 135 1.51 -5.98 -24.08
C GLU A 135 2.68 -6.56 -24.90
N LEU A 136 3.81 -5.85 -25.01
CA LEU A 136 5.00 -6.38 -25.68
C LEU A 136 5.59 -7.60 -24.95
N LEU A 137 5.65 -7.56 -23.62
CA LEU A 137 6.12 -8.69 -22.83
C LEU A 137 5.16 -9.90 -22.95
N LYS A 138 3.86 -9.67 -22.89
CA LYS A 138 2.84 -10.72 -23.10
C LYS A 138 2.94 -11.33 -24.49
N ALA A 139 3.14 -10.52 -25.52
CA ALA A 139 3.30 -10.99 -26.89
C ALA A 139 4.55 -11.87 -27.08
N GLN A 140 5.56 -11.72 -26.23
CA GLN A 140 6.75 -12.59 -26.16
C GLN A 140 6.55 -13.83 -25.27
N GLY A 141 5.35 -14.05 -24.75
CA GLY A 141 5.03 -15.22 -23.94
C GLY A 141 5.35 -15.09 -22.46
N HIS A 142 5.68 -13.89 -21.97
CA HIS A 142 5.91 -13.69 -20.54
C HIS A 142 4.60 -13.52 -19.77
N ARG A 143 4.54 -14.02 -18.54
CA ARG A 143 3.49 -13.69 -17.58
C ARG A 143 3.76 -12.31 -17.01
N VAL A 144 2.78 -11.42 -17.08
CA VAL A 144 2.93 -10.01 -16.70
C VAL A 144 1.84 -9.60 -15.72
N PHE A 145 2.27 -8.99 -14.63
CA PHE A 145 1.42 -8.35 -13.63
C PHE A 145 1.48 -6.84 -13.81
N LEU A 146 0.34 -6.23 -14.06
CA LEU A 146 0.21 -4.78 -14.29
C LEU A 146 -0.40 -4.12 -13.05
N GLY A 147 0.26 -3.09 -12.51
CA GLY A 147 -0.20 -2.44 -11.30
C GLY A 147 0.39 -1.05 -11.06
N GLY A 148 0.30 -0.59 -9.82
CA GLY A 148 0.73 0.74 -9.39
C GLY A 148 -0.44 1.72 -9.36
N ASN A 149 -0.31 2.91 -9.98
CA ASN A 149 -1.41 3.89 -10.08
C ASN A 149 -2.52 3.44 -11.02
N ILE A 150 -2.28 2.43 -11.82
CA ILE A 150 -3.23 1.80 -12.73
C ILE A 150 -3.36 0.31 -12.42
N GLY A 151 -4.41 -0.31 -12.93
CA GLY A 151 -4.63 -1.75 -12.73
C GLY A 151 -5.12 -2.07 -11.31
N THR A 152 -4.63 -3.17 -10.77
CA THR A 152 -4.98 -3.67 -9.44
C THR A 152 -3.80 -3.58 -8.47
N PRO A 153 -4.03 -3.48 -7.17
CA PRO A 153 -2.99 -3.69 -6.17
C PRO A 153 -2.32 -5.04 -6.37
N LEU A 154 -1.02 -5.12 -6.17
CA LEU A 154 -0.24 -6.33 -6.47
C LEU A 154 0.33 -7.02 -5.23
N LEU A 155 0.22 -6.43 -4.05
CA LEU A 155 0.80 -7.01 -2.84
C LEU A 155 0.19 -8.38 -2.51
N ASP A 156 -1.12 -8.52 -2.61
CA ASP A 156 -1.84 -9.78 -2.40
C ASP A 156 -1.59 -10.81 -3.51
N LYS A 157 -1.06 -10.38 -4.65
CA LYS A 157 -0.67 -11.23 -5.79
C LYS A 157 0.79 -11.70 -5.75
N ALA A 158 1.61 -11.13 -4.88
CA ALA A 158 3.02 -11.49 -4.80
C ALA A 158 3.28 -13.00 -4.60
N PRO A 159 2.47 -13.75 -3.82
CA PRO A 159 2.63 -15.21 -3.70
C PRO A 159 2.40 -15.99 -4.99
N GLU A 160 1.67 -15.42 -5.96
CA GLU A 160 1.41 -16.06 -7.27
C GLU A 160 2.55 -15.83 -8.27
N MET A 161 3.48 -14.91 -7.95
CA MET A 161 4.56 -14.48 -8.84
C MET A 161 5.80 -15.37 -8.70
N THR A 162 6.55 -15.50 -9.78
CA THR A 162 7.81 -16.22 -9.83
C THR A 162 8.93 -15.34 -10.36
N SER A 163 10.18 -15.75 -10.21
CA SER A 163 11.36 -15.02 -10.73
C SER A 163 11.40 -14.87 -12.25
N THR A 164 10.59 -15.64 -12.99
CA THR A 164 10.49 -15.59 -14.46
C THR A 164 9.40 -14.64 -14.95
N ASP A 165 8.53 -14.15 -14.04
CA ASP A 165 7.45 -13.24 -14.36
C ASP A 165 7.94 -11.77 -14.42
N TRP A 166 7.06 -10.88 -14.82
CA TRP A 166 7.30 -9.44 -14.86
C TRP A 166 6.19 -8.68 -14.13
N ALA A 167 6.58 -7.74 -13.28
CA ALA A 167 5.69 -6.70 -12.78
C ALA A 167 5.95 -5.40 -13.53
N VAL A 168 4.93 -4.85 -14.19
CA VAL A 168 5.01 -3.56 -14.89
C VAL A 168 4.15 -2.57 -14.12
N LEU A 169 4.79 -1.53 -13.57
CA LEU A 169 4.19 -0.62 -12.60
C LEU A 169 4.13 0.81 -13.13
N GLU A 170 2.96 1.43 -13.01
CA GLU A 170 2.88 2.88 -13.11
C GLU A 170 3.10 3.50 -11.74
N LEU A 171 4.12 4.36 -11.61
CA LEU A 171 4.41 5.05 -10.36
C LEU A 171 4.28 6.57 -10.51
N SER A 172 3.71 7.21 -9.51
CA SER A 172 3.75 8.65 -9.38
C SER A 172 5.10 9.13 -8.83
N SER A 173 5.46 10.38 -9.12
CA SER A 173 6.64 11.02 -8.52
C SER A 173 6.58 11.04 -6.99
N PHE A 174 5.38 11.16 -6.41
CA PHE A 174 5.19 11.12 -4.95
C PHE A 174 5.49 9.75 -4.34
N GLN A 175 5.15 8.67 -5.06
CA GLN A 175 5.53 7.32 -4.61
C GLN A 175 7.05 7.17 -4.64
N LEU A 176 7.69 7.49 -5.77
CA LEU A 176 9.15 7.38 -5.92
C LEU A 176 9.92 8.23 -4.91
N HIS A 177 9.48 9.48 -4.66
CA HIS A 177 10.16 10.37 -3.71
C HIS A 177 10.18 9.84 -2.27
N SER A 178 9.23 9.01 -1.92
CA SER A 178 9.07 8.47 -0.56
C SER A 178 9.59 7.04 -0.39
N MET A 179 9.91 6.36 -1.48
CA MET A 179 10.47 5.00 -1.42
C MET A 179 11.94 5.07 -0.97
N ASN A 180 12.28 4.26 0.03
CA ASN A 180 13.63 4.08 0.51
C ASN A 180 14.26 2.83 -0.15
N CYS A 181 14.24 2.78 -1.49
CA CYS A 181 14.82 1.67 -2.27
C CYS A 181 16.25 1.99 -2.65
#